data_98ae2f3d3814e52b1d205ace7d01cbf5
#
_entry.id   98ae2f3d3814e52b1d205ace7d01cbf5
#
_cell.length_a   1.000
_cell.length_b   1.000
_cell.length_c   1.000
_cell.angle_alpha   90.00
_cell.angle_beta   90.00
_cell.angle_gamma   90.00
#
_symmetry.space_group_name_H-M   'P 1'
#
loop_
_entity.id
_entity.type
_entity.pdbx_description
1 polymer ?
#
loop_
_entity_poly.entity_id
_entity_poly.type
_entity_poly.pdbx_seq_one_letter_code
_entity_poly.pdbx_strand_id
1 'polypeptide(L)'
;MRDVIVIGGGPAGLAAATAVAARGLDALLLERRALPVDKACGEGLLPGGVRALEALGAAHHLDPAGWTRLRAIRWIQEDGSSAEARLPPPGGMGIRRLALSAALAARAREAGAEVRDETPVESHRRDADGATVVLASGEELRARVLVAADGLASQVREREGLSRTAGSTRRFGLRRHFAIAPWTDAVEVHFSKGAEAYVTPVGPHRVGLAFLFGEGTAPDFETLLARFPALASRLAGAPFDSALAGAGPLGRDASTRVLDRLILAGDAGGYLDAITGEGVSLALEEAVLLGAMLPGALSRGATREALLPWERAVRARHRRHAAVTRLVLSMARRPRLRRTAVGWLGRAPRLFDALVAGAVG
;
A
#
# COMPACT_ATOMS: atom_id res chain seq x y z
N MET A 1 -12.31 18.62 -22.09
CA MET A 1 -12.55 17.29 -21.45
C MET A 1 -11.22 16.58 -21.33
N ARG A 2 -10.80 16.18 -20.14
CA ARG A 2 -9.56 15.45 -19.86
C ARG A 2 -9.61 14.02 -20.39
N ASP A 3 -8.47 13.37 -20.58
CA ASP A 3 -8.48 11.93 -20.79
C ASP A 3 -8.78 11.17 -19.48
N VAL A 4 -8.14 11.58 -18.38
CA VAL A 4 -8.22 10.90 -17.07
C VAL A 4 -8.34 11.90 -15.94
N ILE A 5 -9.31 11.68 -15.03
CA ILE A 5 -9.27 12.30 -13.70
C ILE A 5 -8.98 11.20 -12.68
N VAL A 6 -7.99 11.44 -11.80
CA VAL A 6 -7.61 10.53 -10.70
C VAL A 6 -8.07 11.15 -9.38
N ILE A 7 -8.87 10.44 -8.59
CA ILE A 7 -9.30 10.88 -7.25
C ILE A 7 -8.45 10.19 -6.21
N GLY A 8 -7.70 10.98 -5.43
CA GLY A 8 -6.83 10.55 -4.33
C GLY A 8 -5.34 10.62 -4.64
N GLY A 9 -4.61 11.39 -3.84
CA GLY A 9 -3.15 11.61 -3.91
C GLY A 9 -2.31 10.63 -3.08
N GLY A 10 -2.83 9.44 -2.81
CA GLY A 10 -2.04 8.33 -2.24
C GLY A 10 -1.09 7.73 -3.29
N PRO A 11 -0.21 6.75 -2.91
CA PRO A 11 0.70 6.10 -3.87
C PRO A 11 -0.01 5.52 -5.09
N ALA A 12 -1.19 4.93 -4.92
CA ALA A 12 -1.96 4.38 -6.04
C ALA A 12 -2.35 5.47 -7.04
N GLY A 13 -2.86 6.61 -6.56
CA GLY A 13 -3.31 7.69 -7.43
C GLY A 13 -2.15 8.45 -8.08
N LEU A 14 -1.12 8.80 -7.31
CA LEU A 14 0.07 9.46 -7.84
C LEU A 14 0.78 8.59 -8.87
N ALA A 15 0.91 7.29 -8.61
CA ALA A 15 1.48 6.34 -9.56
C ALA A 15 0.60 6.18 -10.81
N ALA A 16 -0.74 6.13 -10.66
CA ALA A 16 -1.67 6.07 -11.78
C ALA A 16 -1.57 7.32 -12.65
N ALA A 17 -1.60 8.51 -12.05
CA ALA A 17 -1.44 9.78 -12.77
C ALA A 17 -0.10 9.84 -13.52
N THR A 18 1.01 9.44 -12.86
CA THR A 18 2.33 9.31 -13.48
C THR A 18 2.29 8.38 -14.69
N ALA A 19 1.76 7.17 -14.50
CA ALA A 19 1.79 6.14 -15.52
C ALA A 19 0.98 6.52 -16.78
N VAL A 20 -0.15 7.20 -16.63
CA VAL A 20 -1.00 7.61 -17.75
C VAL A 20 -0.47 8.88 -18.42
N ALA A 21 0.02 9.86 -17.66
CA ALA A 21 0.63 11.08 -18.19
C ALA A 21 1.91 10.75 -18.99
N ALA A 22 2.75 9.83 -18.52
CA ALA A 22 3.92 9.35 -19.24
C ALA A 22 3.58 8.66 -20.60
N ARG A 23 2.30 8.37 -20.85
CA ARG A 23 1.79 7.87 -22.14
C ARG A 23 1.16 8.96 -23.01
N GLY A 24 1.33 10.23 -22.64
CA GLY A 24 0.80 11.38 -23.37
C GLY A 24 -0.70 11.64 -23.13
N LEU A 25 -1.32 11.01 -22.13
CA LEU A 25 -2.71 11.26 -21.77
C LEU A 25 -2.81 12.51 -20.87
N ASP A 26 -3.84 13.32 -21.13
CA ASP A 26 -4.17 14.49 -20.31
C ASP A 26 -4.76 14.02 -18.96
N ALA A 27 -3.93 14.03 -17.91
CA ALA A 27 -4.23 13.52 -16.59
C ALA A 27 -4.33 14.64 -15.55
N LEU A 28 -5.43 14.65 -14.79
CA LEU A 28 -5.65 15.52 -13.63
C LEU A 28 -5.79 14.65 -12.38
N LEU A 29 -4.97 14.90 -11.36
CA LEU A 29 -5.10 14.29 -10.04
C LEU A 29 -5.68 15.29 -9.03
N LEU A 30 -6.66 14.84 -8.25
CA LEU A 30 -7.33 15.60 -7.20
C LEU A 30 -7.08 14.93 -5.83
N GLU A 31 -6.45 15.65 -4.91
CA GLU A 31 -6.26 15.21 -3.52
C GLU A 31 -6.88 16.22 -2.56
N ARG A 32 -7.61 15.73 -1.56
CA ARG A 32 -8.32 16.59 -0.59
C ARG A 32 -7.42 17.24 0.46
N ARG A 33 -6.19 16.74 0.66
CA ARG A 33 -5.21 17.25 1.61
C ARG A 33 -4.02 17.83 0.89
N ALA A 34 -3.26 18.68 1.58
CA ALA A 34 -1.97 19.12 1.08
C ALA A 34 -1.00 17.93 0.90
N LEU A 35 -0.25 17.93 -0.20
CA LEU A 35 0.80 16.96 -0.48
C LEU A 35 2.13 17.43 0.12
N PRO A 36 2.97 16.53 0.63
CA PRO A 36 2.85 15.06 0.65
C PRO A 36 1.94 14.55 1.79
N VAL A 37 1.17 13.48 1.50
CA VAL A 37 0.21 12.91 2.45
C VAL A 37 0.87 11.85 3.34
N ASP A 38 0.84 12.04 4.66
CA ASP A 38 1.15 10.97 5.62
C ASP A 38 -0.07 10.11 5.93
N LYS A 39 0.15 8.80 6.04
CA LYS A 39 -0.87 7.81 6.39
C LYS A 39 -0.19 6.60 7.05
N ALA A 40 -0.87 5.95 7.99
CA ALA A 40 -0.35 4.74 8.62
C ALA A 40 0.03 3.69 7.55
N CYS A 41 1.27 3.21 7.63
CA CYS A 41 1.88 2.29 6.68
C CYS A 41 3.02 1.54 7.38
N GLY A 42 3.30 0.31 7.00
CA GLY A 42 4.49 -0.43 7.43
C GLY A 42 5.79 0.05 6.79
N GLU A 43 5.70 0.88 5.75
CA GLU A 43 6.81 1.59 5.09
C GLU A 43 7.91 0.70 4.50
N GLY A 44 7.64 -0.59 4.38
CA GLY A 44 8.46 -1.53 3.61
C GLY A 44 7.92 -1.66 2.19
N LEU A 45 8.69 -1.26 1.20
CA LEU A 45 8.40 -1.51 -0.22
C LEU A 45 9.12 -2.80 -0.62
N LEU A 46 8.37 -3.80 -1.06
CA LEU A 46 8.89 -5.11 -1.44
C LEU A 46 9.46 -5.09 -2.87
N PRO A 47 10.21 -6.12 -3.31
CA PRO A 47 10.92 -6.11 -4.59
C PRO A 47 10.07 -5.75 -5.81
N GLY A 48 8.83 -6.23 -5.89
CA GLY A 48 7.89 -5.86 -6.95
C GLY A 48 7.57 -4.36 -6.97
N GLY A 49 7.36 -3.78 -5.78
CA GLY A 49 7.13 -2.36 -5.62
C GLY A 49 8.36 -1.50 -5.96
N VAL A 50 9.57 -1.97 -5.63
CA VAL A 50 10.81 -1.29 -6.01
C VAL A 50 10.94 -1.24 -7.54
N ARG A 51 10.75 -2.38 -8.23
CA ARG A 51 10.73 -2.43 -9.70
C ARG A 51 9.67 -1.51 -10.31
N ALA A 52 8.47 -1.47 -9.71
CA ALA A 52 7.40 -0.59 -10.19
C ALA A 52 7.74 0.90 -9.98
N LEU A 53 8.36 1.25 -8.84
CA LEU A 53 8.82 2.61 -8.56
C LEU A 53 9.88 3.06 -9.58
N GLU A 54 10.83 2.18 -9.92
CA GLU A 54 11.83 2.40 -10.96
C GLU A 54 11.19 2.56 -12.34
N ALA A 55 10.26 1.67 -12.71
CA ALA A 55 9.54 1.71 -13.98
C ALA A 55 8.70 2.99 -14.16
N LEU A 56 8.18 3.54 -13.07
CA LEU A 56 7.48 4.83 -13.05
C LEU A 56 8.44 6.03 -13.13
N GLY A 57 9.75 5.82 -12.92
CA GLY A 57 10.75 6.87 -12.86
C GLY A 57 10.72 7.69 -11.57
N ALA A 58 9.99 7.24 -10.54
CA ALA A 58 9.86 8.00 -9.30
C ALA A 58 11.07 7.84 -8.36
N ALA A 59 11.91 6.84 -8.59
CA ALA A 59 13.10 6.60 -7.79
C ALA A 59 14.13 7.75 -7.86
N HIS A 60 14.17 8.48 -8.97
CA HIS A 60 15.08 9.63 -9.16
C HIS A 60 14.75 10.83 -8.26
N HIS A 61 13.53 10.89 -7.75
CA HIS A 61 13.07 11.95 -6.84
C HIS A 61 13.27 11.60 -5.36
N LEU A 62 13.86 10.44 -5.06
CA LEU A 62 14.16 10.06 -3.69
C LEU A 62 15.50 10.64 -3.24
N ASP A 63 15.51 11.24 -2.05
CA ASP A 63 16.75 11.55 -1.36
C ASP A 63 17.48 10.23 -1.04
N PRO A 64 18.74 10.04 -1.48
CA PRO A 64 19.52 8.83 -1.16
C PRO A 64 19.64 8.55 0.34
N ALA A 65 19.61 9.58 1.19
CA ALA A 65 19.62 9.42 2.64
C ALA A 65 18.21 9.19 3.25
N GLY A 66 17.16 9.29 2.44
CA GLY A 66 15.75 9.23 2.88
C GLY A 66 15.16 7.82 2.94
N TRP A 67 15.96 6.77 2.65
CA TRP A 67 15.49 5.38 2.63
C TRP A 67 16.61 4.40 3.02
N THR A 68 16.22 3.16 3.31
CA THR A 68 17.15 2.08 3.66
C THR A 68 16.89 0.86 2.78
N ARG A 69 17.94 0.22 2.29
CA ARG A 69 17.81 -1.04 1.56
C ARG A 69 17.41 -2.14 2.52
N LEU A 70 16.35 -2.86 2.20
CA LEU A 70 15.91 -4.03 2.93
C LEU A 70 16.39 -5.30 2.22
N ARG A 71 17.08 -6.18 2.96
CA ARG A 71 17.67 -7.41 2.43
C ARG A 71 16.89 -8.66 2.79
N ALA A 72 16.10 -8.59 3.85
CA ALA A 72 15.40 -9.74 4.40
C ALA A 72 14.07 -9.37 5.06
N ILE A 73 13.28 -10.41 5.34
CA ILE A 73 12.15 -10.38 6.27
C ILE A 73 12.50 -11.38 7.38
N ARG A 74 12.38 -10.94 8.65
CA ARG A 74 12.62 -11.75 9.83
C ARG A 74 11.35 -11.91 10.66
N TRP A 75 10.96 -13.13 10.94
CA TRP A 75 9.86 -13.46 11.83
C TRP A 75 10.39 -13.83 13.21
N ILE A 76 9.88 -13.20 14.25
CA ILE A 76 10.37 -13.33 15.64
C ILE A 76 9.18 -13.70 16.53
N GLN A 77 9.32 -14.76 17.30
CA GLN A 77 8.31 -15.26 18.24
C GLN A 77 8.49 -14.66 19.63
N GLU A 78 7.48 -14.86 20.49
CA GLU A 78 7.48 -14.41 21.88
C GLU A 78 8.63 -15.06 22.72
N ASP A 79 9.05 -16.25 22.35
CA ASP A 79 10.17 -16.99 22.99
C ASP A 79 11.54 -16.64 22.42
N GLY A 80 11.63 -15.67 21.51
CA GLY A 80 12.85 -15.25 20.83
C GLY A 80 13.26 -16.13 19.65
N SER A 81 12.59 -17.26 19.39
CA SER A 81 12.86 -18.06 18.21
C SER A 81 12.53 -17.28 16.94
N SER A 82 13.33 -17.43 15.90
CA SER A 82 13.18 -16.64 14.69
C SER A 82 13.49 -17.42 13.42
N ALA A 83 12.96 -16.92 12.31
CA ALA A 83 13.32 -17.34 10.97
C ALA A 83 13.52 -16.10 10.08
N GLU A 84 14.51 -16.16 9.21
CA GLU A 84 14.84 -15.08 8.28
C GLU A 84 14.83 -15.60 6.85
N ALA A 85 14.23 -14.81 5.95
CA ALA A 85 14.26 -15.05 4.53
C ALA A 85 14.87 -13.84 3.81
N ARG A 86 15.74 -14.10 2.85
CA ARG A 86 16.31 -13.07 1.97
C ARG A 86 15.28 -12.63 0.94
N LEU A 87 15.24 -11.33 0.69
CA LEU A 87 14.45 -10.79 -0.40
C LEU A 87 15.17 -11.02 -1.74
N PRO A 88 14.44 -11.45 -2.79
CA PRO A 88 15.04 -11.57 -4.12
C PRO A 88 15.45 -10.19 -4.68
N PRO A 89 16.37 -10.14 -5.65
CA PRO A 89 16.72 -8.90 -6.33
C PRO A 89 15.52 -8.14 -6.88
N PRO A 90 15.50 -6.81 -6.76
CA PRO A 90 16.56 -5.90 -6.29
C PRO A 90 16.63 -5.75 -4.76
N GLY A 91 15.92 -6.51 -3.98
CA GLY A 91 15.69 -6.32 -2.56
C GLY A 91 14.47 -5.43 -2.32
N GLY A 92 14.26 -5.06 -1.06
CA GLY A 92 13.21 -4.11 -0.68
C GLY A 92 13.78 -2.73 -0.34
N MET A 93 12.87 -1.81 -0.05
CA MET A 93 13.19 -0.44 0.35
C MET A 93 12.36 -0.08 1.57
N GLY A 94 13.00 0.30 2.66
CA GLY A 94 12.37 0.92 3.81
C GLY A 94 12.34 2.44 3.61
N ILE A 95 11.16 3.00 3.45
CA ILE A 95 11.00 4.41 3.09
C ILE A 95 9.80 5.02 3.80
N ARG A 96 9.99 6.19 4.39
CA ARG A 96 8.88 6.93 4.99
C ARG A 96 7.80 7.23 3.96
N ARG A 97 6.55 7.09 4.40
CA ARG A 97 5.38 7.39 3.59
C ARG A 97 5.41 8.80 3.00
N LEU A 98 5.87 9.79 3.77
CA LEU A 98 6.01 11.17 3.30
C LEU A 98 7.03 11.29 2.17
N ALA A 99 8.20 10.66 2.28
CA ALA A 99 9.24 10.68 1.25
C ALA A 99 8.75 10.02 -0.05
N LEU A 100 8.09 8.86 0.05
CA LEU A 100 7.49 8.19 -1.10
C LEU A 100 6.39 9.04 -1.74
N SER A 101 5.51 9.68 -0.94
CA SER A 101 4.45 10.55 -1.44
C SER A 101 5.03 11.77 -2.17
N ALA A 102 6.07 12.40 -1.62
CA ALA A 102 6.74 13.54 -2.25
C ALA A 102 7.38 13.15 -3.59
N ALA A 103 8.12 12.03 -3.63
CA ALA A 103 8.77 11.54 -4.85
C ALA A 103 7.75 11.20 -5.95
N LEU A 104 6.67 10.52 -5.61
CA LEU A 104 5.60 10.20 -6.55
C LEU A 104 4.88 11.46 -7.05
N ALA A 105 4.65 12.47 -6.18
CA ALA A 105 4.01 13.73 -6.58
C ALA A 105 4.92 14.55 -7.51
N ALA A 106 6.23 14.61 -7.23
CA ALA A 106 7.20 15.25 -8.09
C ALA A 106 7.24 14.58 -9.47
N ARG A 107 7.29 13.24 -9.49
CA ARG A 107 7.29 12.47 -10.74
C ARG A 107 5.99 12.62 -11.54
N ALA A 108 4.83 12.67 -10.87
CA ALA A 108 3.56 12.88 -11.56
C ALA A 108 3.54 14.23 -12.30
N ARG A 109 4.00 15.31 -11.64
CA ARG A 109 4.10 16.63 -12.26
C ARG A 109 5.11 16.66 -13.41
N GLU A 110 6.28 16.04 -13.22
CA GLU A 110 7.30 15.92 -14.28
C GLU A 110 6.80 15.13 -15.49
N ALA A 111 5.97 14.09 -15.26
CA ALA A 111 5.34 13.33 -16.33
C ALA A 111 4.27 14.11 -17.10
N GLY A 112 3.90 15.32 -16.66
CA GLY A 112 2.89 16.16 -17.29
C GLY A 112 1.49 16.03 -16.67
N ALA A 113 1.31 15.31 -15.56
CA ALA A 113 0.03 15.29 -14.86
C ALA A 113 -0.19 16.62 -14.12
N GLU A 114 -1.38 17.20 -14.27
CA GLU A 114 -1.81 18.29 -13.38
C GLU A 114 -2.18 17.68 -12.01
N VAL A 115 -1.58 18.22 -10.94
CA VAL A 115 -1.81 17.73 -9.57
C VAL A 115 -2.36 18.88 -8.73
N ARG A 116 -3.64 18.80 -8.38
CA ARG A 116 -4.33 19.72 -7.48
C ARG A 116 -4.52 19.04 -6.13
N ASP A 117 -3.79 19.48 -5.14
CA ASP A 117 -4.04 19.14 -3.75
C ASP A 117 -5.00 20.14 -3.10
N GLU A 118 -5.39 19.89 -1.84
CA GLU A 118 -6.41 20.65 -1.12
C GLU A 118 -7.70 20.84 -1.92
N THR A 119 -8.00 19.87 -2.81
CA THR A 119 -9.12 19.90 -3.74
C THR A 119 -10.05 18.69 -3.49
N PRO A 120 -10.94 18.79 -2.50
CA PRO A 120 -11.85 17.70 -2.15
C PRO A 120 -12.93 17.50 -3.21
N VAL A 121 -13.13 16.25 -3.61
CA VAL A 121 -14.21 15.81 -4.49
C VAL A 121 -15.44 15.52 -3.66
N GLU A 122 -16.55 16.17 -3.98
CA GLU A 122 -17.83 15.97 -3.33
C GLU A 122 -18.61 14.79 -3.94
N SER A 123 -18.71 14.73 -5.27
CA SER A 123 -19.46 13.68 -5.95
C SER A 123 -18.89 13.39 -7.33
N HIS A 124 -19.41 12.34 -7.96
CA HIS A 124 -19.14 12.02 -9.35
C HIS A 124 -20.39 11.43 -10.01
N ARG A 125 -20.45 11.53 -11.33
CA ARG A 125 -21.44 10.85 -12.18
C ARG A 125 -20.80 10.37 -13.46
N ARG A 126 -21.39 9.38 -14.09
CA ARG A 126 -20.92 8.79 -15.35
C ARG A 126 -22.06 8.77 -16.36
N ASP A 127 -21.72 8.96 -17.63
CA ASP A 127 -22.65 8.86 -18.75
C ASP A 127 -21.99 8.12 -19.94
N ALA A 128 -22.67 8.05 -21.07
CA ALA A 128 -22.15 7.36 -22.27
C ALA A 128 -20.85 8.00 -22.81
N ASP A 129 -20.62 9.29 -22.57
CA ASP A 129 -19.51 10.04 -23.16
C ASP A 129 -18.34 10.26 -22.21
N GLY A 130 -18.52 10.07 -20.89
CA GLY A 130 -17.46 10.30 -19.92
C GLY A 130 -17.87 10.18 -18.46
N ALA A 131 -17.04 10.75 -17.61
CA ALA A 131 -17.29 10.89 -16.19
C ALA A 131 -17.10 12.36 -15.79
N THR A 132 -17.99 12.86 -14.93
CA THR A 132 -17.92 14.20 -14.34
C THR A 132 -17.65 14.07 -12.85
N VAL A 133 -16.72 14.87 -12.35
CA VAL A 133 -16.41 15.02 -10.93
C VAL A 133 -16.89 16.41 -10.50
N VAL A 134 -17.55 16.49 -9.36
CA VAL A 134 -17.99 17.75 -8.74
C VAL A 134 -17.11 17.99 -7.53
N LEU A 135 -16.43 19.12 -7.50
CA LEU A 135 -15.60 19.55 -6.37
C LEU A 135 -16.45 20.16 -5.26
N ALA A 136 -15.96 20.20 -4.04
CA ALA A 136 -16.60 20.89 -2.93
C ALA A 136 -16.80 22.40 -3.17
N SER A 137 -16.05 23.00 -4.11
CA SER A 137 -16.23 24.37 -4.59
C SER A 137 -17.44 24.56 -5.53
N GLY A 138 -18.04 23.46 -6.00
CA GLY A 138 -19.06 23.46 -7.05
C GLY A 138 -18.49 23.38 -8.48
N GLU A 139 -17.16 23.43 -8.66
CA GLU A 139 -16.54 23.25 -9.99
C GLU A 139 -16.82 21.85 -10.52
N GLU A 140 -17.25 21.75 -11.77
CA GLU A 140 -17.41 20.48 -12.48
C GLU A 140 -16.27 20.22 -13.45
N LEU A 141 -15.67 19.06 -13.35
CA LEU A 141 -14.56 18.62 -14.17
C LEU A 141 -14.94 17.34 -14.91
N ARG A 142 -14.68 17.28 -16.23
CA ARG A 142 -15.08 16.16 -17.06
C ARG A 142 -13.87 15.44 -17.67
N ALA A 143 -13.92 14.10 -17.67
CA ALA A 143 -12.92 13.24 -18.27
C ALA A 143 -13.56 12.08 -19.03
N ARG A 144 -12.78 11.43 -19.89
CA ARG A 144 -13.16 10.20 -20.60
C ARG A 144 -13.25 9.00 -19.64
N VAL A 145 -12.40 8.97 -18.60
CA VAL A 145 -12.41 7.95 -17.57
C VAL A 145 -12.01 8.52 -16.20
N LEU A 146 -12.62 7.98 -15.15
CA LEU A 146 -12.31 8.27 -13.76
C LEU A 146 -11.51 7.13 -13.15
N VAL A 147 -10.40 7.43 -12.48
CA VAL A 147 -9.62 6.48 -11.67
C VAL A 147 -9.81 6.86 -10.20
N ALA A 148 -10.55 6.05 -9.47
CA ALA A 148 -10.73 6.22 -8.03
C ALA A 148 -9.61 5.49 -7.28
N ALA A 149 -8.74 6.27 -6.63
CA ALA A 149 -7.63 5.84 -5.78
C ALA A 149 -7.75 6.44 -4.36
N ASP A 150 -8.99 6.66 -3.91
CA ASP A 150 -9.38 7.33 -2.67
C ASP A 150 -9.22 6.44 -1.42
N GLY A 151 -8.63 5.27 -1.59
CA GLY A 151 -8.10 4.43 -0.53
C GLY A 151 -9.11 3.50 0.14
N LEU A 152 -8.78 3.03 1.34
CA LEU A 152 -9.50 1.96 2.05
C LEU A 152 -10.99 2.27 2.29
N ALA A 153 -11.30 3.52 2.64
CA ALA A 153 -12.67 4.01 2.85
C ALA A 153 -13.23 4.71 1.60
N SER A 154 -12.99 4.11 0.42
CA SER A 154 -13.38 4.69 -0.86
C SER A 154 -14.87 5.07 -0.92
N GLN A 155 -15.14 6.35 -1.05
CA GLN A 155 -16.49 6.87 -1.26
C GLN A 155 -17.00 6.58 -2.66
N VAL A 156 -16.11 6.54 -3.66
CA VAL A 156 -16.46 6.17 -5.02
C VAL A 156 -16.96 4.73 -5.06
N ARG A 157 -16.21 3.77 -4.47
CA ARG A 157 -16.65 2.37 -4.36
C ARG A 157 -18.01 2.24 -3.68
N GLU A 158 -18.25 3.01 -2.64
CA GLU A 158 -19.50 2.97 -1.88
C GLU A 158 -20.70 3.52 -2.67
N ARG A 159 -20.54 4.67 -3.30
CA ARG A 159 -21.56 5.30 -4.14
C ARG A 159 -21.95 4.47 -5.36
N GLU A 160 -20.99 3.73 -5.93
CA GLU A 160 -21.24 2.80 -7.04
C GLU A 160 -21.83 1.45 -6.60
N GLY A 161 -22.11 1.25 -5.30
CA GLY A 161 -22.65 0.01 -4.78
C GLY A 161 -21.72 -1.20 -4.91
N LEU A 162 -20.41 -0.96 -5.03
CA LEU A 162 -19.40 -2.00 -5.28
C LEU A 162 -18.79 -2.56 -4.00
N SER A 163 -19.12 -2.00 -2.83
CA SER A 163 -18.54 -2.41 -1.56
C SER A 163 -18.94 -3.83 -1.17
N ARG A 164 -17.94 -4.63 -0.81
CA ARG A 164 -18.10 -5.94 -0.17
C ARG A 164 -17.29 -6.00 1.11
N THR A 165 -17.75 -6.75 2.09
CA THR A 165 -16.98 -7.02 3.30
C THR A 165 -16.02 -8.16 3.03
N ALA A 166 -14.73 -7.93 3.23
CA ALA A 166 -13.70 -8.96 3.12
C ALA A 166 -13.44 -9.60 4.49
N GLY A 167 -14.16 -10.67 4.79
CA GLY A 167 -13.96 -11.46 6.01
C GLY A 167 -14.68 -10.94 7.25
N SER A 168 -14.62 -11.70 8.35
CA SER A 168 -15.38 -11.48 9.58
C SER A 168 -14.58 -10.74 10.68
N THR A 169 -13.28 -10.60 10.54
CA THR A 169 -12.42 -9.99 11.56
C THR A 169 -11.95 -8.61 11.14
N ARG A 170 -12.34 -7.61 11.93
CA ARG A 170 -11.83 -6.25 11.79
C ARG A 170 -10.44 -6.16 12.40
N ARG A 171 -9.48 -5.68 11.62
CA ARG A 171 -8.14 -5.41 12.07
C ARG A 171 -7.80 -3.93 11.86
N PHE A 172 -6.89 -3.44 12.68
CA PHE A 172 -6.46 -2.05 12.71
C PHE A 172 -4.95 -1.99 12.71
N GLY A 173 -4.41 -0.87 12.27
CA GLY A 173 -2.98 -0.57 12.31
C GLY A 173 -2.71 0.73 13.06
N LEU A 174 -1.63 0.76 13.86
CA LEU A 174 -1.06 1.97 14.42
C LEU A 174 0.41 2.06 14.03
N ARG A 175 0.92 3.26 13.71
CA ARG A 175 2.31 3.47 13.34
C ARG A 175 2.88 4.72 14.00
N ARG A 176 4.14 4.60 14.44
CA ARG A 176 4.97 5.71 14.93
C ARG A 176 6.43 5.48 14.53
N HIS A 177 7.22 6.55 14.48
CA HIS A 177 8.65 6.46 14.19
C HIS A 177 9.46 6.83 15.43
N PHE A 178 10.68 6.27 15.47
CA PHE A 178 11.67 6.55 16.50
C PHE A 178 12.94 7.10 15.84
N ALA A 179 13.52 8.15 16.43
CA ALA A 179 14.81 8.69 16.03
C ALA A 179 15.92 7.83 16.66
N ILE A 180 16.19 6.69 16.05
CA ILE A 180 17.23 5.74 16.46
C ILE A 180 17.83 5.09 15.22
N ALA A 181 19.15 4.83 15.25
CA ALA A 181 19.80 4.09 14.18
C ALA A 181 19.22 2.67 14.08
N PRO A 182 18.89 2.19 12.88
CA PRO A 182 18.43 0.82 12.68
C PRO A 182 19.46 -0.20 13.14
N TRP A 183 19.00 -1.26 13.77
CA TRP A 183 19.83 -2.40 14.21
C TRP A 183 19.76 -3.60 13.25
N THR A 184 19.04 -3.45 12.16
CA THR A 184 18.82 -4.51 11.17
C THR A 184 18.64 -3.88 9.78
N ASP A 185 18.88 -4.64 8.74
CA ASP A 185 18.54 -4.35 7.34
C ASP A 185 17.36 -5.22 6.85
N ALA A 186 16.65 -5.84 7.79
CA ALA A 186 15.44 -6.61 7.54
C ALA A 186 14.19 -5.88 8.04
N VAL A 187 13.04 -6.21 7.45
CA VAL A 187 11.75 -5.97 8.12
C VAL A 187 11.58 -7.05 9.17
N GLU A 188 11.52 -6.67 10.45
CA GLU A 188 11.22 -7.61 11.53
C GLU A 188 9.73 -7.64 11.79
N VAL A 189 9.16 -8.84 11.84
CA VAL A 189 7.76 -9.09 12.23
C VAL A 189 7.78 -9.85 13.55
N HIS A 190 7.47 -9.13 14.62
CA HIS A 190 7.35 -9.69 15.95
C HIS A 190 5.91 -10.12 16.20
N PHE A 191 5.73 -11.34 16.64
CA PHE A 191 4.42 -11.89 16.95
C PHE A 191 4.13 -11.85 18.44
N SER A 192 2.90 -11.50 18.79
CA SER A 192 2.32 -11.63 20.13
C SER A 192 0.88 -12.10 20.03
N LYS A 193 0.29 -12.50 21.16
CA LYS A 193 -1.11 -12.94 21.19
C LYS A 193 -2.04 -11.80 20.76
N GLY A 194 -2.64 -11.92 19.58
CA GLY A 194 -3.62 -10.96 19.05
C GLY A 194 -3.03 -9.68 18.46
N ALA A 195 -1.71 -9.57 18.34
CA ALA A 195 -1.04 -8.44 17.69
C ALA A 195 0.26 -8.87 17.02
N GLU A 196 0.65 -8.13 15.98
CA GLU A 196 1.97 -8.18 15.37
C GLU A 196 2.60 -6.77 15.39
N ALA A 197 3.92 -6.71 15.59
CA ALA A 197 4.71 -5.49 15.48
C ALA A 197 5.70 -5.60 14.32
N TYR A 198 5.70 -4.60 13.47
CA TYR A 198 6.58 -4.49 12.30
C TYR A 198 7.62 -3.41 12.57
N VAL A 199 8.88 -3.81 12.56
CA VAL A 199 10.02 -2.90 12.65
C VAL A 199 10.59 -2.73 11.25
N THR A 200 10.61 -1.50 10.75
CA THR A 200 11.11 -1.19 9.41
C THR A 200 12.17 -0.10 9.51
N PRO A 201 13.42 -0.35 9.11
CA PRO A 201 14.40 0.71 8.87
C PRO A 201 13.90 1.66 7.77
N VAL A 202 13.79 2.95 8.04
CA VAL A 202 13.26 3.93 7.08
C VAL A 202 14.18 5.14 6.90
N GLY A 203 15.45 4.92 7.07
CA GLY A 203 16.54 5.89 6.96
C GLY A 203 17.69 5.53 7.90
N PRO A 204 18.84 6.20 7.81
CA PRO A 204 20.04 5.87 8.58
C PRO A 204 19.89 6.09 10.09
N HIS A 205 18.97 6.95 10.50
CA HIS A 205 18.73 7.32 11.90
C HIS A 205 17.27 7.20 12.29
N ARG A 206 16.50 6.31 11.62
CA ARG A 206 15.06 6.22 11.84
C ARG A 206 14.54 4.80 11.69
N VAL A 207 13.72 4.40 12.64
CA VAL A 207 12.98 3.14 12.63
C VAL A 207 11.49 3.43 12.68
N GLY A 208 10.73 2.83 11.77
CA GLY A 208 9.27 2.77 11.84
C GLY A 208 8.84 1.58 12.68
N LEU A 209 7.88 1.78 13.57
CA LEU A 209 7.18 0.72 14.30
C LEU A 209 5.69 0.78 13.98
N ALA A 210 5.18 -0.27 13.37
CA ALA A 210 3.77 -0.42 13.06
C ALA A 210 3.20 -1.65 13.78
N PHE A 211 2.04 -1.49 14.41
CA PHE A 211 1.28 -2.59 15.01
C PHE A 211 0.09 -2.94 14.13
N LEU A 212 -0.20 -4.24 14.01
CA LEU A 212 -1.46 -4.77 13.53
C LEU A 212 -2.15 -5.53 14.65
N PHE A 213 -3.44 -5.25 14.89
CA PHE A 213 -4.19 -5.86 15.99
C PHE A 213 -5.67 -6.04 15.63
N GLY A 214 -6.35 -6.95 16.33
CA GLY A 214 -7.76 -7.25 16.13
C GLY A 214 -8.71 -6.35 16.91
N GLU A 215 -10.00 -6.46 16.60
CA GLU A 215 -11.10 -5.81 17.33
C GLU A 215 -11.13 -6.27 18.80
N GLY A 216 -11.56 -5.40 19.69
CA GLY A 216 -11.61 -5.66 21.15
C GLY A 216 -10.31 -5.34 21.89
N THR A 217 -9.27 -5.00 21.17
CA THR A 217 -8.06 -4.42 21.71
C THR A 217 -8.09 -2.95 21.30
N ALA A 218 -8.56 -2.04 22.12
CA ALA A 218 -8.49 -0.60 21.83
C ALA A 218 -7.27 -0.01 22.58
N PRO A 219 -6.04 -0.29 22.10
CA PRO A 219 -4.88 0.09 22.87
C PRO A 219 -4.38 1.43 22.37
N ASP A 220 -3.88 2.19 23.30
CA ASP A 220 -2.86 3.17 22.98
C ASP A 220 -1.58 2.46 22.48
N PHE A 221 -0.67 3.24 21.98
CA PHE A 221 0.57 2.72 21.40
C PHE A 221 1.47 2.03 22.45
N GLU A 222 1.52 2.56 23.65
CA GLU A 222 2.32 2.06 24.78
C GLU A 222 1.79 0.71 25.28
N THR A 223 0.49 0.54 25.37
CA THR A 223 -0.15 -0.74 25.71
C THR A 223 0.16 -1.82 24.67
N LEU A 224 0.21 -1.46 23.38
CA LEU A 224 0.65 -2.39 22.33
C LEU A 224 2.14 -2.71 22.46
N LEU A 225 2.99 -1.70 22.67
CA LEU A 225 4.43 -1.89 22.78
C LEU A 225 4.79 -2.78 23.99
N ALA A 226 4.07 -2.66 25.10
CA ALA A 226 4.26 -3.50 26.29
C ALA A 226 4.05 -5.00 26.03
N ARG A 227 3.34 -5.38 24.95
CA ARG A 227 3.20 -6.79 24.53
C ARG A 227 4.47 -7.35 23.86
N PHE A 228 5.45 -6.52 23.59
CA PHE A 228 6.70 -6.85 22.91
C PHE A 228 7.89 -6.39 23.77
N PRO A 229 8.18 -7.04 24.94
CA PRO A 229 9.17 -6.55 25.91
C PRO A 229 10.55 -6.31 25.31
N ALA A 230 11.02 -7.16 24.40
CA ALA A 230 12.29 -6.99 23.73
C ALA A 230 12.36 -5.72 22.87
N LEU A 231 11.26 -5.37 22.18
CA LEU A 231 11.17 -4.11 21.44
C LEU A 231 11.05 -2.92 22.39
N ALA A 232 10.22 -3.02 23.43
CA ALA A 232 10.07 -1.97 24.43
C ALA A 232 11.41 -1.62 25.09
N SER A 233 12.19 -2.64 25.48
CA SER A 233 13.55 -2.43 26.02
C SER A 233 14.51 -1.78 25.01
N ARG A 234 14.46 -2.18 23.74
CA ARG A 234 15.34 -1.65 22.70
C ARG A 234 14.99 -0.20 22.31
N LEU A 235 13.73 0.17 22.40
CA LEU A 235 13.23 1.51 22.07
C LEU A 235 13.17 2.45 23.30
N ALA A 236 13.51 1.92 24.50
CA ALA A 236 13.51 2.71 25.71
C ALA A 236 14.42 3.95 25.58
N GLY A 237 13.88 5.13 25.87
CA GLY A 237 14.60 6.39 25.76
C GLY A 237 14.78 6.93 24.34
N ALA A 238 14.43 6.18 23.28
CA ALA A 238 14.47 6.70 21.93
C ALA A 238 13.33 7.72 21.72
N PRO A 239 13.64 8.94 21.22
CA PRO A 239 12.61 9.95 21.00
C PRO A 239 11.69 9.57 19.85
N PHE A 240 10.43 9.95 19.96
CA PHE A 240 9.48 9.86 18.87
C PHE A 240 9.82 10.88 17.77
N ASP A 241 9.72 10.46 16.51
CA ASP A 241 10.05 11.25 15.33
C ASP A 241 8.83 11.43 14.41
N SER A 242 7.65 11.13 14.87
CA SER A 242 6.40 11.40 14.17
C SER A 242 5.19 11.39 15.10
N ALA A 243 4.11 12.01 14.64
CA ALA A 243 2.80 11.81 15.23
C ALA A 243 2.35 10.35 15.08
N LEU A 244 1.48 9.91 15.98
CA LEU A 244 0.80 8.62 15.86
C LEU A 244 -0.15 8.63 14.67
N ALA A 245 -0.10 7.62 13.83
CA ALA A 245 -1.01 7.44 12.70
C ALA A 245 -1.72 6.09 12.79
N GLY A 246 -3.04 6.11 12.54
CA GLY A 246 -3.88 4.91 12.55
C GLY A 246 -4.51 4.61 11.20
N ALA A 247 -4.84 3.35 10.96
CA ALA A 247 -5.59 2.88 9.80
C ALA A 247 -6.53 1.74 10.18
N GLY A 248 -7.69 1.70 9.53
CA GLY A 248 -8.65 0.62 9.70
C GLY A 248 -10.10 1.10 9.73
N PRO A 249 -11.06 0.16 9.86
CA PRO A 249 -10.83 -1.27 9.81
C PRO A 249 -10.33 -1.74 8.43
N LEU A 250 -9.35 -2.66 8.44
CA LEU A 250 -8.85 -3.35 7.25
C LEU A 250 -9.91 -4.34 6.73
N GLY A 251 -9.64 -4.99 5.60
CA GLY A 251 -10.55 -6.00 5.06
C GLY A 251 -11.72 -5.36 4.30
N ARG A 252 -11.42 -4.74 3.17
CA ARG A 252 -12.37 -4.21 2.21
C ARG A 252 -12.22 -4.93 0.87
N ASP A 253 -13.33 -5.12 0.17
CA ASP A 253 -13.32 -5.70 -1.18
C ASP A 253 -14.31 -4.98 -2.07
N ALA A 254 -14.08 -5.07 -3.38
CA ALA A 254 -14.99 -4.58 -4.40
C ALA A 254 -15.51 -5.74 -5.25
N SER A 255 -16.79 -5.69 -5.58
CA SER A 255 -17.43 -6.70 -6.47
C SER A 255 -16.78 -6.73 -7.85
N THR A 256 -16.39 -5.56 -8.36
CA THR A 256 -15.57 -5.36 -9.56
C THR A 256 -14.69 -4.14 -9.36
N ARG A 257 -13.58 -4.08 -10.10
CA ARG A 257 -12.68 -2.92 -10.11
C ARG A 257 -12.96 -1.98 -11.28
N VAL A 258 -13.82 -2.38 -12.23
CA VAL A 258 -14.12 -1.56 -13.40
C VAL A 258 -15.62 -1.53 -13.70
N LEU A 259 -16.09 -0.35 -14.06
CA LEU A 259 -17.36 -0.09 -14.70
C LEU A 259 -17.10 0.74 -15.97
N ASP A 260 -18.13 1.03 -16.77
CA ASP A 260 -17.98 1.99 -17.85
C ASP A 260 -17.45 3.31 -17.30
N ARG A 261 -16.33 3.79 -17.87
CA ARG A 261 -15.72 5.07 -17.49
C ARG A 261 -15.16 5.14 -16.06
N LEU A 262 -15.02 4.01 -15.35
CA LEU A 262 -14.54 4.00 -13.96
C LEU A 262 -13.60 2.83 -13.70
N ILE A 263 -12.50 3.14 -12.98
CA ILE A 263 -11.52 2.19 -12.47
C ILE A 263 -11.33 2.44 -10.98
N LEU A 264 -11.34 1.38 -10.15
CA LEU A 264 -10.94 1.41 -8.74
C LEU A 264 -9.51 0.89 -8.62
N ALA A 265 -8.57 1.76 -8.24
CA ALA A 265 -7.15 1.46 -8.11
C ALA A 265 -6.69 1.40 -6.66
N GLY A 266 -5.69 0.58 -6.36
CA GLY A 266 -5.16 0.38 -5.01
C GLY A 266 -6.21 -0.13 -4.03
N ASP A 267 -6.18 0.38 -2.79
CA ASP A 267 -7.12 -0.02 -1.72
C ASP A 267 -8.58 0.29 -2.03
N ALA A 268 -8.87 1.25 -2.93
CA ALA A 268 -10.23 1.52 -3.40
C ALA A 268 -10.83 0.31 -4.12
N GLY A 269 -10.00 -0.46 -4.84
CA GLY A 269 -10.41 -1.69 -5.50
C GLY A 269 -10.42 -2.93 -4.61
N GLY A 270 -10.03 -2.79 -3.34
CA GLY A 270 -10.01 -3.85 -2.34
C GLY A 270 -8.66 -4.02 -1.66
N TYR A 271 -8.70 -4.35 -0.37
CA TYR A 271 -7.55 -4.58 0.48
C TYR A 271 -7.86 -5.65 1.53
N LEU A 272 -7.11 -6.73 1.55
CA LEU A 272 -7.40 -7.84 2.44
C LEU A 272 -6.85 -7.59 3.85
N ASP A 273 -5.54 -7.41 3.98
CA ASP A 273 -4.86 -7.20 5.25
C ASP A 273 -3.44 -6.65 5.03
N ALA A 274 -2.87 -6.02 6.06
CA ALA A 274 -1.52 -5.46 6.02
C ALA A 274 -0.42 -6.47 6.41
N ILE A 275 -0.77 -7.69 6.82
CA ILE A 275 0.16 -8.66 7.44
C ILE A 275 1.36 -9.03 6.56
N THR A 276 1.22 -8.98 5.23
CA THR A 276 2.31 -9.26 4.29
C THR A 276 3.05 -8.00 3.83
N GLY A 277 2.55 -6.80 4.16
CA GLY A 277 3.22 -5.53 3.83
C GLY A 277 3.22 -5.14 2.35
N GLU A 278 2.41 -5.79 1.48
CA GLU A 278 2.50 -5.63 0.02
C GLU A 278 1.57 -4.56 -0.58
N GLY A 279 0.70 -3.92 0.21
CA GLY A 279 -0.33 -3.03 -0.31
C GLY A 279 0.20 -1.89 -1.21
N VAL A 280 1.31 -1.26 -0.83
CA VAL A 280 1.93 -0.19 -1.63
C VAL A 280 2.58 -0.76 -2.89
N SER A 281 3.29 -1.89 -2.79
CA SER A 281 3.92 -2.56 -3.93
C SER A 281 2.89 -2.92 -5.00
N LEU A 282 1.78 -3.54 -4.61
CA LEU A 282 0.68 -3.88 -5.52
C LEU A 282 0.07 -2.64 -6.16
N ALA A 283 -0.12 -1.54 -5.40
CA ALA A 283 -0.67 -0.30 -5.94
C ALA A 283 0.23 0.33 -7.03
N LEU A 284 1.54 0.29 -6.84
CA LEU A 284 2.50 0.76 -7.86
C LEU A 284 2.49 -0.14 -9.10
N GLU A 285 2.46 -1.45 -8.92
CA GLU A 285 2.37 -2.42 -10.02
C GLU A 285 1.06 -2.29 -10.81
N GLU A 286 -0.09 -2.05 -10.11
CA GLU A 286 -1.38 -1.76 -10.75
C GLU A 286 -1.29 -0.53 -11.65
N ALA A 287 -0.60 0.52 -11.19
CA ALA A 287 -0.41 1.75 -11.94
C ALA A 287 0.43 1.54 -13.21
N VAL A 288 1.52 0.76 -13.13
CA VAL A 288 2.32 0.39 -14.31
C VAL A 288 1.46 -0.34 -15.35
N LEU A 289 0.64 -1.30 -14.91
CA LEU A 289 -0.31 -2.00 -15.79
C LEU A 289 -1.34 -1.03 -16.38
N LEU A 290 -1.83 -0.07 -15.59
CA LEU A 290 -2.80 0.93 -16.04
C LEU A 290 -2.20 1.78 -17.18
N GLY A 291 -0.99 2.30 -16.99
CA GLY A 291 -0.30 3.07 -18.03
C GLY A 291 -0.10 2.31 -19.32
N ALA A 292 0.14 0.99 -19.24
CA ALA A 292 0.30 0.15 -20.43
C ALA A 292 -1.03 -0.13 -21.16
N MET A 293 -2.14 -0.23 -20.45
CA MET A 293 -3.39 -0.77 -21.00
C MET A 293 -4.46 0.29 -21.26
N LEU A 294 -4.43 1.42 -20.52
CA LEU A 294 -5.46 2.45 -20.60
C LEU A 294 -5.56 3.15 -21.95
N PRO A 295 -4.46 3.47 -22.67
CA PRO A 295 -4.58 4.09 -24.00
C PRO A 295 -5.44 3.26 -24.96
N GLY A 296 -5.22 1.95 -25.00
CA GLY A 296 -6.02 1.01 -25.79
C GLY A 296 -7.46 0.85 -25.28
N ALA A 297 -7.74 1.01 -24.02
CA ALA A 297 -9.09 1.01 -23.47
C ALA A 297 -9.85 2.30 -23.83
N LEU A 298 -9.17 3.45 -23.77
CA LEU A 298 -9.73 4.74 -24.18
C LEU A 298 -10.09 4.77 -25.67
N SER A 299 -9.28 4.20 -26.54
CA SER A 299 -9.59 4.12 -27.98
C SER A 299 -10.85 3.28 -28.27
N ARG A 300 -11.20 2.37 -27.35
CA ARG A 300 -12.44 1.55 -27.39
C ARG A 300 -13.55 2.12 -26.50
N GLY A 301 -13.49 3.41 -26.18
CA GLY A 301 -14.55 4.12 -25.46
C GLY A 301 -14.53 3.93 -23.95
N ALA A 302 -13.49 3.38 -23.32
CA ALA A 302 -13.37 3.12 -21.89
C ALA A 302 -14.60 2.42 -21.28
N THR A 303 -15.25 1.56 -22.09
CA THR A 303 -16.33 0.71 -21.60
C THR A 303 -15.81 -0.31 -20.59
N ARG A 304 -16.68 -0.90 -19.80
CA ARG A 304 -16.32 -1.97 -18.88
C ARG A 304 -15.58 -3.11 -19.59
N GLU A 305 -16.03 -3.49 -20.79
CA GLU A 305 -15.37 -4.54 -21.60
C GLU A 305 -13.95 -4.16 -21.99
N ALA A 306 -13.74 -2.91 -22.39
CA ALA A 306 -12.41 -2.39 -22.75
C ALA A 306 -11.46 -2.33 -21.55
N LEU A 307 -11.97 -2.16 -20.33
CA LEU A 307 -11.23 -2.08 -19.06
C LEU A 307 -11.02 -3.45 -18.40
N LEU A 308 -11.84 -4.47 -18.71
CA LEU A 308 -11.73 -5.82 -18.12
C LEU A 308 -10.36 -6.47 -18.24
N PRO A 309 -9.58 -6.33 -19.32
CA PRO A 309 -8.22 -6.88 -19.39
C PRO A 309 -7.32 -6.39 -18.26
N TRP A 310 -7.37 -5.10 -17.92
CA TRP A 310 -6.64 -4.55 -16.77
C TRP A 310 -7.12 -5.17 -15.45
N GLU A 311 -8.43 -5.23 -15.22
CA GLU A 311 -8.98 -5.86 -14.00
C GLU A 311 -8.52 -7.31 -13.87
N ARG A 312 -8.54 -8.08 -14.95
CA ARG A 312 -8.09 -9.48 -14.95
C ARG A 312 -6.62 -9.62 -14.57
N ALA A 313 -5.76 -8.75 -15.12
CA ALA A 313 -4.33 -8.74 -14.82
C ALA A 313 -4.07 -8.40 -13.34
N VAL A 314 -4.75 -7.37 -12.82
CA VAL A 314 -4.68 -6.97 -11.41
C VAL A 314 -5.19 -8.10 -10.51
N ARG A 315 -6.37 -8.67 -10.79
CA ARG A 315 -6.93 -9.77 -9.98
C ARG A 315 -6.06 -11.03 -10.00
N ALA A 316 -5.35 -11.30 -11.09
CA ALA A 316 -4.42 -12.44 -11.15
C ALA A 316 -3.26 -12.27 -10.15
N ARG A 317 -2.70 -11.06 -10.03
CA ARG A 317 -1.68 -10.72 -9.03
C ARG A 317 -2.24 -10.78 -7.61
N HIS A 318 -3.37 -10.14 -7.38
CA HIS A 318 -4.04 -10.12 -6.07
C HIS A 318 -4.43 -11.51 -5.56
N ARG A 319 -4.78 -12.46 -6.43
CA ARG A 319 -5.10 -13.84 -6.01
C ARG A 319 -3.91 -14.56 -5.40
N ARG A 320 -2.71 -14.42 -5.98
CA ARG A 320 -1.48 -14.99 -5.41
C ARG A 320 -1.19 -14.38 -4.05
N HIS A 321 -1.18 -13.06 -3.98
CA HIS A 321 -1.01 -12.31 -2.75
C HIS A 321 -2.06 -12.70 -1.68
N ALA A 322 -3.35 -12.75 -2.03
CA ALA A 322 -4.41 -13.12 -1.12
C ALA A 322 -4.26 -14.54 -0.56
N ALA A 323 -3.75 -15.49 -1.34
CA ALA A 323 -3.48 -16.84 -0.87
C ALA A 323 -2.40 -16.84 0.21
N VAL A 324 -1.28 -16.15 -0.03
CA VAL A 324 -0.19 -16.01 0.95
C VAL A 324 -0.68 -15.26 2.20
N THR A 325 -1.37 -14.16 2.03
CA THR A 325 -1.94 -13.36 3.13
C THR A 325 -2.85 -14.22 4.02
N ARG A 326 -3.76 -15.01 3.44
CA ARG A 326 -4.65 -15.90 4.21
C ARG A 326 -3.88 -16.98 4.95
N LEU A 327 -2.84 -17.55 4.34
CA LEU A 327 -1.97 -18.54 4.98
C LEU A 327 -1.26 -17.94 6.19
N VAL A 328 -0.61 -16.77 6.01
CA VAL A 328 0.10 -16.06 7.08
C VAL A 328 -0.86 -15.65 8.19
N LEU A 329 -2.04 -15.11 7.87
CA LEU A 329 -3.08 -14.78 8.85
C LEU A 329 -3.55 -16.01 9.63
N SER A 330 -3.77 -17.14 8.94
CA SER A 330 -4.16 -18.40 9.59
C SER A 330 -3.10 -18.90 10.56
N MET A 331 -1.83 -18.78 10.18
CA MET A 331 -0.69 -19.13 11.01
C MET A 331 -0.54 -18.16 12.20
N ALA A 332 -0.60 -16.85 11.97
CA ALA A 332 -0.47 -15.83 13.00
C ALA A 332 -1.48 -16.00 14.14
N ARG A 333 -2.72 -16.42 13.80
CA ARG A 333 -3.79 -16.67 14.78
C ARG A 333 -3.64 -17.96 15.58
N ARG A 334 -2.71 -18.87 15.23
CA ARG A 334 -2.52 -20.17 15.85
C ARG A 334 -1.11 -20.28 16.45
N PRO A 335 -0.90 -19.87 17.72
CA PRO A 335 0.44 -19.77 18.32
C PRO A 335 1.26 -21.06 18.25
N ARG A 336 0.64 -22.24 18.45
CA ARG A 336 1.32 -23.54 18.36
C ARG A 336 1.82 -23.81 16.94
N LEU A 337 0.96 -23.63 15.94
CA LEU A 337 1.31 -23.81 14.52
C LEU A 337 2.40 -22.80 14.10
N ARG A 338 2.28 -21.58 14.52
CA ARG A 338 3.25 -20.51 14.24
C ARG A 338 4.63 -20.84 14.80
N ARG A 339 4.73 -21.27 16.07
CA ARG A 339 6.00 -21.67 16.68
C ARG A 339 6.66 -22.82 15.92
N THR A 340 5.89 -23.86 15.59
CA THR A 340 6.40 -24.99 14.80
C THR A 340 6.88 -24.52 13.42
N ALA A 341 6.09 -23.71 12.71
CA ALA A 341 6.45 -23.23 11.38
C ALA A 341 7.71 -22.36 11.41
N VAL A 342 7.79 -21.37 12.33
CA VAL A 342 8.96 -20.51 12.46
C VAL A 342 10.20 -21.32 12.87
N GLY A 343 10.07 -22.27 13.82
CA GLY A 343 11.17 -23.15 14.20
C GLY A 343 11.71 -24.02 13.05
N TRP A 344 10.81 -24.49 12.18
CA TRP A 344 11.17 -25.24 10.98
C TRP A 344 11.85 -24.34 9.93
N LEU A 345 11.26 -23.20 9.64
CA LEU A 345 11.81 -22.24 8.68
C LEU A 345 13.18 -21.69 9.12
N GLY A 346 13.39 -21.52 10.42
CA GLY A 346 14.71 -21.14 10.96
C GLY A 346 15.81 -22.19 10.73
N ARG A 347 15.41 -23.48 10.63
CA ARG A 347 16.34 -24.59 10.29
C ARG A 347 16.49 -24.82 8.78
N ALA A 348 15.59 -24.26 7.98
CA ALA A 348 15.56 -24.42 6.53
C ALA A 348 15.49 -23.06 5.81
N PRO A 349 16.51 -22.19 5.95
CA PRO A 349 16.46 -20.81 5.43
C PRO A 349 16.24 -20.75 3.91
N ARG A 350 16.82 -21.68 3.14
CA ARG A 350 16.60 -21.75 1.68
C ARG A 350 15.14 -22.01 1.30
N LEU A 351 14.41 -22.80 2.10
CA LEU A 351 12.99 -23.00 1.88
C LEU A 351 12.20 -21.71 2.17
N PHE A 352 12.57 -21.00 3.23
CA PHE A 352 11.92 -19.74 3.56
C PHE A 352 12.22 -18.67 2.49
N ASP A 353 13.47 -18.58 1.99
CA ASP A 353 13.84 -17.72 0.85
C ASP A 353 12.95 -18.00 -0.38
N ALA A 354 12.78 -19.28 -0.74
CA ALA A 354 11.93 -19.67 -1.88
C ALA A 354 10.46 -19.32 -1.70
N LEU A 355 9.92 -19.51 -0.48
CA LEU A 355 8.53 -19.14 -0.15
C LEU A 355 8.32 -17.62 -0.25
N VAL A 356 9.25 -16.82 0.30
CA VAL A 356 9.18 -15.36 0.22
C VAL A 356 9.34 -14.92 -1.24
N ALA A 357 10.33 -15.44 -1.96
CA ALA A 357 10.53 -15.10 -3.37
C ALA A 357 9.27 -15.39 -4.22
N GLY A 358 8.60 -16.51 -3.99
CA GLY A 358 7.33 -16.84 -4.67
C GLY A 358 6.16 -15.95 -4.27
N ALA A 359 6.22 -15.32 -3.10
CA ALA A 359 5.19 -14.40 -2.63
C ALA A 359 5.37 -12.98 -3.19
N VAL A 360 6.62 -12.47 -3.23
CA VAL A 360 6.94 -11.06 -3.53
C VAL A 360 7.55 -10.85 -4.93
N GLY A 361 7.68 -11.89 -5.72
CA GLY A 361 8.29 -11.92 -7.06
C GLY A 361 7.27 -11.74 -8.22
#